data_02f7178d85f870dd9584ebc21ea9749e
#
_entry.id   02f7178d85f870dd9584ebc21ea9749e
#
_cell.length_a   1.000
_cell.length_b   1.000
_cell.length_c   1.000
_cell.angle_alpha   90.00
_cell.angle_beta   90.00
_cell.angle_gamma   90.00
#
_symmetry.space_group_name_H-M   'P 1'
#
loop_
_entity.id
_entity.type
_entity.pdbx_description
1 polymer ?
#
loop_
_entity_poly.entity_id
_entity_poly.type
_entity_poly.pdbx_seq_one_letter_code
_entity_poly.pdbx_strand_id
1 'polypeptide(L)'
;MPGQVHHKDGTLPQENTVGLPGNAPLPSRKRRRDGTEAPKKRRRAEQGLLYQLNLDELYIICAYVYPMDLLNLARTCKSLRGLLMHRSSAYLWKTALRRVEGLPECPADLAESEYTNLVFYARCHGCNKPAKTVLWNIRRRYCPACRVERLFHLRYCDKIISEDSVLPCDRLTVGEDFGLWVDKDQMDLFMYEYRESSNKTQFLDGRRERHRLVSSHARKCESWQQRKGRVNRFDLEVLRKERQTSIFDCLRQRGYEPEIAYFREQLVRKCNKSVSKKYKPLTNSEWDRMWPEWGELMIRLRSQRLEAVVYAPRRRQLVSEYLNYVTHPSPDSPTFDLLPHVADLARFPSFKDIIETQDEIQSNANLFASAFAQLPMLIDEWKQRLNSTIGGLVKIPSCLALNDALADQDTTDLDKLRLACAVFYVGGTGIFRHPEVFSVSMREDVMFSSREMPLNATWVIPGLGFLEEAPYIIHACGLDPSSATVLDMEHRNARLRCLCCDGRTLIMNWRHAMWHARFYHCISIGLASLSESPRWQLISDEYIGEIQAIEQSIQKSFSPDWTRCLLCRPRVGDAMLYSHAVRHLAQWHNLPKDEIEEGVHYKLIGIRDVCVVEMIQGRGQVEFKVLEE
;
A
#
# COMPACT_ATOMS: atom_id res chain seq x y z
N MET A 1 -41.63 -12.21 -0.54
CA MET A 1 -42.46 -12.65 0.60
C MET A 1 -41.59 -12.69 1.82
N PRO A 2 -42.02 -12.11 2.95
CA PRO A 2 -41.14 -11.78 4.07
C PRO A 2 -41.25 -12.81 5.21
N GLY A 3 -40.21 -12.87 6.04
CA GLY A 3 -40.25 -13.56 7.35
C GLY A 3 -39.28 -12.83 8.27
N GLN A 4 -39.74 -12.06 9.03
CA GLN A 4 -39.93 -11.71 10.45
C GLN A 4 -38.77 -12.13 11.37
N VAL A 5 -38.07 -11.19 11.83
CA VAL A 5 -37.67 -10.63 13.13
C VAL A 5 -38.02 -11.50 14.38
N HIS A 6 -37.01 -11.79 15.19
CA HIS A 6 -37.15 -11.91 16.64
C HIS A 6 -36.00 -11.22 17.38
N HIS A 7 -36.35 -10.19 18.14
CA HIS A 7 -35.58 -9.59 19.24
C HIS A 7 -35.32 -10.62 20.35
N LYS A 8 -34.13 -10.57 20.95
CA LYS A 8 -33.92 -10.91 22.35
C LYS A 8 -32.87 -10.03 22.97
N ASP A 9 -33.30 -9.30 23.99
CA ASP A 9 -32.50 -8.56 24.95
C ASP A 9 -31.48 -9.47 25.66
N GLY A 10 -30.32 -8.95 25.94
CA GLY A 10 -29.28 -9.59 26.73
C GLY A 10 -28.35 -8.54 27.35
N THR A 11 -28.64 -8.23 28.58
CA THR A 11 -27.93 -7.40 29.57
C THR A 11 -26.43 -7.58 29.59
N LEU A 12 -25.71 -6.45 29.64
CA LEU A 12 -24.27 -6.32 29.92
C LEU A 12 -23.96 -6.52 31.41
N PRO A 13 -22.83 -7.09 31.75
CA PRO A 13 -22.16 -6.86 33.04
C PRO A 13 -21.11 -5.75 32.93
N GLN A 14 -21.15 -4.88 33.92
CA GLN A 14 -20.17 -3.82 34.17
C GLN A 14 -18.84 -4.43 34.61
N GLU A 15 -17.75 -4.01 34.02
CA GLU A 15 -16.39 -4.19 34.59
C GLU A 15 -15.77 -2.85 34.97
N ASN A 16 -15.21 -2.87 36.16
CA ASN A 16 -14.58 -1.80 36.90
C ASN A 16 -13.39 -1.19 36.17
N THR A 17 -13.41 0.12 35.97
CA THR A 17 -12.22 0.91 35.65
C THR A 17 -11.65 1.55 36.92
N VAL A 18 -10.41 1.21 37.21
CA VAL A 18 -9.54 1.81 38.21
C VAL A 18 -9.23 3.25 37.82
N GLY A 19 -9.54 4.21 38.72
CA GLY A 19 -9.32 5.62 38.49
C GLY A 19 -7.86 6.04 38.60
N LEU A 20 -7.45 6.96 37.74
CA LEU A 20 -6.27 7.80 37.88
C LEU A 20 -6.70 9.21 38.31
N PRO A 21 -5.90 9.94 39.12
CA PRO A 21 -6.36 11.10 39.87
C PRO A 21 -6.55 12.35 39.02
N GLY A 22 -7.65 13.05 39.31
CA GLY A 22 -8.08 14.24 38.62
C GLY A 22 -7.18 15.45 38.85
N ASN A 23 -7.03 16.23 37.77
CA ASN A 23 -6.54 17.60 37.84
C ASN A 23 -7.63 18.51 38.40
N ALA A 24 -7.34 19.14 39.52
CA ALA A 24 -8.18 20.15 40.13
C ALA A 24 -8.26 21.41 39.26
N PRO A 25 -9.42 22.09 39.18
CA PRO A 25 -9.53 23.36 38.48
C PRO A 25 -8.96 24.49 39.32
N LEU A 26 -8.15 25.35 38.68
CA LEU A 26 -7.62 26.58 39.23
C LEU A 26 -8.74 27.55 39.60
N PRO A 27 -8.65 28.27 40.75
CA PRO A 27 -9.69 29.16 41.20
C PRO A 27 -9.75 30.45 40.36
N SER A 28 -10.95 30.79 39.92
CA SER A 28 -11.27 32.06 39.28
C SER A 28 -10.99 33.22 40.25
N ARG A 29 -10.04 34.09 39.89
CA ARG A 29 -9.82 35.37 40.59
C ARG A 29 -11.05 36.27 40.45
N LYS A 30 -11.88 36.36 41.47
CA LYS A 30 -12.83 37.45 41.65
C LYS A 30 -12.05 38.76 41.83
N ARG A 31 -12.09 39.65 40.85
CA ARG A 31 -11.68 41.04 41.02
C ARG A 31 -12.69 41.73 41.91
N ARG A 32 -12.27 42.17 43.10
CA ARG A 32 -12.98 43.16 43.91
C ARG A 32 -13.09 44.44 43.10
N ARG A 33 -14.31 44.95 42.98
CA ARG A 33 -14.59 46.31 42.57
C ARG A 33 -14.40 47.19 43.82
N ASP A 34 -13.30 47.95 43.86
CA ASP A 34 -13.22 49.14 44.66
C ASP A 34 -13.65 50.30 43.77
N GLY A 35 -14.73 50.97 44.21
CA GLY A 35 -15.27 52.13 43.54
C GLY A 35 -14.46 53.37 43.91
N THR A 36 -13.76 53.91 42.93
CA THR A 36 -13.47 55.35 42.85
C THR A 36 -13.65 55.75 41.38
N GLU A 37 -14.76 56.39 41.10
CA GLU A 37 -15.00 57.03 39.80
C GLU A 37 -14.01 58.18 39.60
N ALA A 38 -12.98 57.91 38.77
CA ALA A 38 -12.25 58.98 38.11
C ALA A 38 -13.00 59.39 36.82
N PRO A 39 -13.14 60.68 36.55
CA PRO A 39 -13.88 61.16 35.37
C PRO A 39 -13.20 60.62 34.13
N LYS A 40 -13.96 59.84 33.32
CA LYS A 40 -13.55 59.41 31.98
C LYS A 40 -13.30 60.65 31.13
N LYS A 41 -12.06 61.12 31.03
CA LYS A 41 -11.63 62.03 29.97
C LYS A 41 -12.00 61.35 28.66
N ARG A 42 -13.06 61.83 27.98
CA ARG A 42 -13.34 61.58 26.58
C ARG A 42 -12.04 61.96 25.87
N ARG A 43 -11.24 60.94 25.45
CA ARG A 43 -10.19 61.14 24.47
C ARG A 43 -10.90 61.73 23.24
N ARG A 44 -10.65 62.99 22.93
CA ARG A 44 -10.92 63.59 21.61
C ARG A 44 -10.27 62.60 20.64
N ALA A 45 -11.10 61.91 19.87
CA ALA A 45 -10.62 61.15 18.75
C ALA A 45 -9.80 62.13 17.90
N GLU A 46 -8.51 61.85 17.74
CA GLU A 46 -7.69 62.55 16.76
C GLU A 46 -8.41 62.41 15.45
N GLN A 47 -8.85 63.56 14.92
CA GLN A 47 -9.57 63.58 13.66
C GLN A 47 -8.59 63.04 12.63
N GLY A 48 -8.87 61.87 12.00
CA GLY A 48 -7.99 61.28 11.03
C GLY A 48 -7.68 62.28 9.89
N LEU A 49 -6.49 62.12 9.26
CA LEU A 49 -5.98 63.02 8.20
C LEU A 49 -7.03 63.41 7.16
N LEU A 50 -7.96 62.53 6.80
CA LEU A 50 -9.06 62.79 5.85
C LEU A 50 -10.04 63.89 6.31
N TYR A 51 -10.14 64.18 7.61
CA TYR A 51 -10.98 65.25 8.12
C TYR A 51 -10.30 66.62 8.13
N GLN A 52 -9.02 66.67 7.89
CA GLN A 52 -8.22 67.92 7.78
C GLN A 52 -8.16 68.44 6.36
N LEU A 53 -8.55 67.61 5.36
CA LEU A 53 -8.58 67.98 3.94
C LEU A 53 -9.79 68.84 3.65
N ASN A 54 -9.65 69.80 2.76
CA ASN A 54 -10.77 70.51 2.21
C ASN A 54 -11.60 69.60 1.28
N LEU A 55 -12.84 70.01 0.97
CA LEU A 55 -13.74 69.16 0.21
C LEU A 55 -13.24 68.82 -1.20
N ASP A 56 -12.56 69.75 -1.83
CA ASP A 56 -12.04 69.62 -3.19
C ASP A 56 -10.86 68.62 -3.23
N GLU A 57 -9.95 68.71 -2.25
CA GLU A 57 -8.85 67.74 -2.09
C GLU A 57 -9.39 66.36 -1.85
N LEU A 58 -10.42 66.21 -0.99
CA LEU A 58 -11.07 64.93 -0.72
C LEU A 58 -11.71 64.35 -2.00
N TYR A 59 -12.34 65.15 -2.81
CA TYR A 59 -12.91 64.73 -4.07
C TYR A 59 -11.85 64.32 -5.08
N ILE A 60 -10.75 65.05 -5.18
CA ILE A 60 -9.60 64.67 -6.02
C ILE A 60 -9.08 63.31 -5.59
N ILE A 61 -8.80 63.13 -4.32
CA ILE A 61 -8.32 61.84 -3.79
C ILE A 61 -9.32 60.73 -4.10
N CYS A 62 -10.59 60.92 -3.80
CA CYS A 62 -11.66 59.95 -4.05
C CYS A 62 -11.78 59.56 -5.53
N ALA A 63 -11.50 60.46 -6.46
CA ALA A 63 -11.51 60.20 -7.91
C ALA A 63 -10.41 59.19 -8.33
N TYR A 64 -9.33 59.01 -7.54
CA TYR A 64 -8.24 58.06 -7.79
C TYR A 64 -8.42 56.73 -7.06
N VAL A 65 -9.33 56.63 -6.14
CA VAL A 65 -9.58 55.41 -5.33
C VAL A 65 -10.27 54.33 -6.19
N TYR A 66 -9.92 53.07 -5.93
CA TYR A 66 -10.55 51.94 -6.58
C TYR A 66 -12.02 51.80 -6.14
N PRO A 67 -12.96 51.37 -7.00
CA PRO A 67 -14.41 51.37 -6.68
C PRO A 67 -14.76 50.71 -5.34
N MET A 68 -14.13 49.58 -5.03
CA MET A 68 -14.34 48.86 -3.76
C MET A 68 -13.87 49.67 -2.54
N ASP A 69 -12.76 50.37 -2.66
CA ASP A 69 -12.22 51.19 -1.57
C ASP A 69 -13.03 52.43 -1.36
N LEU A 70 -13.57 53.02 -2.44
CA LEU A 70 -14.53 54.12 -2.36
C LEU A 70 -15.80 53.69 -1.62
N LEU A 71 -16.28 52.46 -1.87
CA LEU A 71 -17.42 51.90 -1.14
C LEU A 71 -17.07 51.64 0.34
N ASN A 72 -15.88 51.18 0.63
CA ASN A 72 -15.41 51.00 2.01
C ASN A 72 -15.32 52.34 2.74
N LEU A 73 -14.75 53.37 2.12
CA LEU A 73 -14.72 54.72 2.66
C LEU A 73 -16.12 55.25 3.01
N ALA A 74 -17.09 55.06 2.12
CA ALA A 74 -18.49 55.43 2.37
C ALA A 74 -19.11 54.67 3.56
N ARG A 75 -18.52 53.56 3.99
CA ARG A 75 -19.00 52.76 5.12
C ARG A 75 -18.27 53.04 6.43
N THR A 76 -17.22 53.82 6.43
CA THR A 76 -16.40 54.08 7.64
C THR A 76 -17.10 55.02 8.61
N CYS A 77 -17.76 56.09 8.12
CA CYS A 77 -18.46 57.05 8.97
C CYS A 77 -19.65 57.68 8.26
N LYS A 78 -20.54 58.27 9.05
CA LYS A 78 -21.77 58.93 8.52
C LYS A 78 -21.49 60.13 7.60
N SER A 79 -20.47 60.92 7.91
CA SER A 79 -20.09 62.09 7.12
C SER A 79 -19.61 61.72 5.73
N LEU A 80 -18.65 60.76 5.62
CA LEU A 80 -18.18 60.25 4.32
C LEU A 80 -19.31 59.54 3.55
N ARG A 81 -20.19 58.83 4.26
CA ARG A 81 -21.36 58.23 3.63
C ARG A 81 -22.28 59.27 3.04
N GLY A 82 -22.62 60.33 3.80
CA GLY A 82 -23.48 61.42 3.33
C GLY A 82 -22.88 62.10 2.11
N LEU A 83 -21.57 62.32 2.11
CA LEU A 83 -20.84 62.93 1.00
C LEU A 83 -20.83 62.03 -0.25
N LEU A 84 -20.33 60.80 -0.09
CA LEU A 84 -20.08 59.89 -1.23
C LEU A 84 -21.37 59.31 -1.83
N MET A 85 -22.44 59.21 -1.04
CA MET A 85 -23.76 58.75 -1.54
C MET A 85 -24.65 59.88 -2.06
N HIS A 86 -24.23 61.15 -1.97
CA HIS A 86 -24.96 62.26 -2.52
C HIS A 86 -24.94 62.25 -4.06
N ARG A 87 -26.01 62.71 -4.70
CA ARG A 87 -26.12 62.70 -6.17
C ARG A 87 -24.99 63.46 -6.86
N SER A 88 -24.51 64.56 -6.28
CA SER A 88 -23.36 65.31 -6.81
C SER A 88 -22.06 64.49 -6.88
N SER A 89 -21.92 63.46 -6.08
CA SER A 89 -20.73 62.57 -6.04
C SER A 89 -20.81 61.39 -7.03
N ALA A 90 -21.87 61.30 -7.85
CA ALA A 90 -22.03 60.21 -8.84
C ALA A 90 -20.86 60.16 -9.83
N TYR A 91 -20.24 61.29 -10.16
CA TYR A 91 -19.11 61.36 -11.06
C TYR A 91 -17.86 60.63 -10.50
N LEU A 92 -17.68 60.64 -9.18
CA LEU A 92 -16.57 59.90 -8.52
C LEU A 92 -16.70 58.41 -8.78
N TRP A 93 -17.89 57.88 -8.59
CA TRP A 93 -18.19 56.49 -8.84
C TRP A 93 -17.99 56.12 -10.32
N LYS A 94 -18.50 56.95 -11.24
CA LYS A 94 -18.31 56.78 -12.69
C LYS A 94 -16.86 56.76 -13.07
N THR A 95 -16.05 57.69 -12.54
CA THR A 95 -14.61 57.78 -12.79
C THR A 95 -13.90 56.56 -12.24
N ALA A 96 -14.22 56.13 -11.04
CA ALA A 96 -13.62 54.93 -10.44
C ALA A 96 -13.98 53.65 -11.23
N LEU A 97 -15.22 53.47 -11.64
CA LEU A 97 -15.69 52.32 -12.42
C LEU A 97 -15.07 52.26 -13.81
N ARG A 98 -14.89 53.40 -14.51
CA ARG A 98 -14.22 53.49 -15.84
C ARG A 98 -12.76 53.05 -15.82
N ARG A 99 -12.10 53.13 -14.66
CA ARG A 99 -10.68 52.66 -14.50
C ARG A 99 -10.58 51.15 -14.44
N VAL A 100 -11.67 50.45 -14.23
CA VAL A 100 -11.65 48.98 -14.20
C VAL A 100 -11.69 48.46 -15.63
N GLU A 101 -10.58 47.88 -16.08
CA GLU A 101 -10.41 47.41 -17.43
C GLU A 101 -11.52 46.44 -17.87
N GLY A 102 -12.16 46.77 -18.99
CA GLY A 102 -13.19 45.95 -19.63
C GLY A 102 -14.49 45.77 -18.86
N LEU A 103 -14.66 46.43 -17.71
CA LEU A 103 -15.93 46.42 -16.97
C LEU A 103 -17.03 47.13 -17.78
N PRO A 104 -18.20 46.51 -18.00
CA PRO A 104 -19.34 47.21 -18.62
C PRO A 104 -19.75 48.44 -17.84
N GLU A 105 -20.19 49.46 -18.55
CA GLU A 105 -20.70 50.70 -17.91
C GLU A 105 -21.90 50.41 -17.01
N CYS A 106 -22.04 51.23 -15.96
CA CYS A 106 -23.20 51.14 -15.07
C CYS A 106 -24.49 51.45 -15.88
N PRO A 107 -25.51 50.58 -15.83
CA PRO A 107 -26.74 50.83 -16.55
C PRO A 107 -27.53 51.98 -15.91
N ALA A 108 -28.28 52.70 -16.73
CA ALA A 108 -28.98 53.92 -16.30
C ALA A 108 -30.04 53.69 -15.18
N ASP A 109 -30.50 52.47 -15.02
CA ASP A 109 -31.51 52.09 -14.03
C ASP A 109 -30.92 51.61 -12.70
N LEU A 110 -29.58 51.70 -12.53
CA LEU A 110 -28.87 51.32 -11.31
C LEU A 110 -27.93 52.44 -10.85
N ALA A 111 -27.91 52.74 -9.56
CA ALA A 111 -26.95 53.69 -9.01
C ALA A 111 -25.52 53.10 -9.07
N GLU A 112 -24.51 53.93 -9.39
CA GLU A 112 -23.12 53.53 -9.51
C GLU A 112 -22.57 52.90 -8.22
N SER A 113 -23.00 53.37 -7.06
CA SER A 113 -22.64 52.77 -5.76
C SER A 113 -23.25 51.39 -5.55
N GLU A 114 -24.48 51.17 -6.03
CA GLU A 114 -25.12 49.85 -6.00
C GLU A 114 -24.47 48.90 -7.00
N TYR A 115 -24.12 49.38 -8.18
CA TYR A 115 -23.37 48.62 -9.17
C TYR A 115 -21.99 48.23 -8.63
N THR A 116 -21.29 49.16 -7.97
CA THR A 116 -20.03 48.88 -7.29
C THR A 116 -20.19 47.81 -6.22
N ASN A 117 -21.23 47.88 -5.40
CA ASN A 117 -21.53 46.87 -4.40
C ASN A 117 -21.80 45.49 -5.03
N LEU A 118 -22.56 45.45 -6.12
CA LEU A 118 -22.88 44.23 -6.85
C LEU A 118 -21.60 43.58 -7.43
N VAL A 119 -20.73 44.37 -8.06
CA VAL A 119 -19.55 43.88 -8.76
C VAL A 119 -18.44 43.43 -7.79
N PHE A 120 -18.13 44.23 -6.78
CA PHE A 120 -16.90 44.08 -6.00
C PHE A 120 -17.12 43.56 -4.58
N TYR A 121 -18.31 43.75 -3.97
CA TYR A 121 -18.57 43.34 -2.59
C TYR A 121 -19.13 41.94 -2.53
N ALA A 122 -18.24 40.93 -2.28
CA ALA A 122 -18.60 39.51 -2.31
C ALA A 122 -19.38 39.05 -1.06
N ARG A 123 -20.48 39.77 -0.73
CA ARG A 123 -21.35 39.47 0.40
C ARG A 123 -22.79 39.30 -0.03
N CYS A 124 -23.54 38.51 0.69
CA CYS A 124 -24.95 38.24 0.48
C CYS A 124 -25.80 39.49 0.77
N HIS A 125 -26.66 39.89 -0.16
CA HIS A 125 -27.55 41.04 0.01
C HIS A 125 -28.67 40.78 1.03
N GLY A 126 -28.96 39.48 1.36
CA GLY A 126 -29.94 39.15 2.39
C GLY A 126 -29.35 39.10 3.80
N CYS A 127 -28.25 38.38 4.03
CA CYS A 127 -27.72 38.11 5.37
C CYS A 127 -26.26 38.54 5.58
N ASN A 128 -25.64 39.20 4.62
CA ASN A 128 -24.23 39.67 4.65
C ASN A 128 -23.17 38.58 4.84
N LYS A 129 -23.48 37.30 4.75
CA LYS A 129 -22.51 36.20 4.71
C LYS A 129 -21.74 36.22 3.38
N PRO A 130 -20.55 35.60 3.28
CA PRO A 130 -19.82 35.54 2.02
C PRO A 130 -20.66 34.93 0.88
N ALA A 131 -20.68 35.60 -0.28
CA ALA A 131 -21.40 35.17 -1.48
C ALA A 131 -20.61 35.59 -2.73
N LYS A 132 -19.84 34.67 -3.29
CA LYS A 132 -18.91 34.92 -4.42
C LYS A 132 -19.66 35.10 -5.75
N THR A 133 -20.73 34.35 -5.96
CA THR A 133 -21.49 34.34 -7.22
C THR A 133 -22.39 35.58 -7.32
N VAL A 134 -22.34 36.28 -8.46
CA VAL A 134 -23.27 37.35 -8.81
C VAL A 134 -24.38 36.74 -9.66
N LEU A 135 -25.62 37.06 -9.34
CA LEU A 135 -26.79 36.80 -10.16
C LEU A 135 -27.01 38.04 -10.99
N TRP A 136 -26.47 38.06 -12.22
CA TRP A 136 -26.35 39.28 -13.01
C TRP A 136 -27.70 39.81 -13.53
N ASN A 137 -28.61 38.89 -13.91
CA ASN A 137 -29.95 39.30 -14.36
C ASN A 137 -30.76 39.82 -13.19
N ILE A 138 -30.74 39.11 -12.05
CA ILE A 138 -31.46 39.50 -10.83
C ILE A 138 -30.80 40.71 -10.14
N ARG A 139 -29.51 41.00 -10.44
CA ARG A 139 -28.68 42.06 -9.82
C ARG A 139 -28.53 41.88 -8.30
N ARG A 140 -28.36 40.65 -7.87
CA ARG A 140 -28.20 40.27 -6.45
C ARG A 140 -27.03 39.31 -6.23
N ARG A 141 -26.58 39.26 -5.00
CA ARG A 141 -25.74 38.21 -4.48
C ARG A 141 -26.46 37.52 -3.34
N TYR A 142 -26.65 36.21 -3.45
CA TYR A 142 -27.23 35.43 -2.37
C TYR A 142 -26.31 34.26 -2.01
N CYS A 143 -26.16 33.99 -0.69
CA CYS A 143 -25.55 32.78 -0.21
C CYS A 143 -26.52 31.59 -0.43
N PRO A 144 -26.06 30.33 -0.36
CA PRO A 144 -26.91 29.17 -0.61
C PRO A 144 -28.22 29.16 0.20
N ALA A 145 -28.18 29.51 1.48
CA ALA A 145 -29.37 29.57 2.32
C ALA A 145 -30.39 30.66 1.83
N CYS A 146 -29.91 31.89 1.55
CA CYS A 146 -30.77 32.96 1.07
C CYS A 146 -31.28 32.73 -0.36
N ARG A 147 -30.60 31.88 -1.17
CA ARG A 147 -31.17 31.50 -2.48
C ARG A 147 -32.46 30.72 -2.32
N VAL A 148 -32.47 29.74 -1.40
CA VAL A 148 -33.67 28.93 -1.13
C VAL A 148 -34.83 29.80 -0.61
N GLU A 149 -34.51 30.77 0.25
CA GLU A 149 -35.51 31.64 0.86
C GLU A 149 -36.06 32.70 -0.10
N ARG A 150 -35.17 33.35 -0.89
CA ARG A 150 -35.48 34.57 -1.64
C ARG A 150 -35.69 34.38 -3.13
N LEU A 151 -35.40 33.20 -3.66
CA LEU A 151 -35.64 32.92 -5.07
C LEU A 151 -36.86 32.03 -5.23
N PHE A 152 -37.57 32.24 -6.35
CA PHE A 152 -38.70 31.43 -6.74
C PHE A 152 -38.43 30.83 -8.13
N HIS A 153 -38.76 29.56 -8.32
CA HIS A 153 -38.50 28.88 -9.59
C HIS A 153 -39.52 29.36 -10.64
N LEU A 154 -39.03 29.79 -11.80
CA LEU A 154 -39.88 30.37 -12.88
C LEU A 154 -40.99 29.43 -13.33
N ARG A 155 -40.79 28.13 -13.26
CA ARG A 155 -41.78 27.08 -13.60
C ARG A 155 -43.09 27.21 -12.81
N TYR A 156 -43.00 27.70 -11.59
CA TYR A 156 -44.17 27.83 -10.70
C TYR A 156 -44.76 29.25 -10.65
N CYS A 157 -44.24 30.15 -11.48
CA CYS A 157 -44.78 31.49 -11.61
C CYS A 157 -46.05 31.49 -12.50
N ASP A 158 -46.87 32.54 -12.34
CA ASP A 158 -47.99 32.79 -13.25
C ASP A 158 -47.52 32.82 -14.72
N LYS A 159 -48.40 32.40 -15.65
CA LYS A 159 -48.10 32.35 -17.08
C LYS A 159 -47.58 33.67 -17.62
N ILE A 160 -48.12 34.80 -17.16
CA ILE A 160 -47.67 36.15 -17.52
C ILE A 160 -46.17 36.35 -17.24
N ILE A 161 -45.66 35.78 -16.17
CA ILE A 161 -44.24 35.87 -15.79
C ILE A 161 -43.41 34.84 -16.54
N SER A 162 -43.89 33.60 -16.63
CA SER A 162 -43.13 32.47 -17.19
C SER A 162 -43.00 32.49 -18.71
N GLU A 163 -44.04 32.96 -19.43
CA GLU A 163 -44.08 32.94 -20.89
C GLU A 163 -43.63 34.27 -21.52
N ASP A 164 -43.91 35.41 -20.89
CA ASP A 164 -43.72 36.75 -21.49
C ASP A 164 -42.33 37.36 -21.29
N SER A 165 -41.40 36.68 -20.60
CA SER A 165 -40.04 37.20 -20.32
C SER A 165 -40.03 38.62 -19.73
N VAL A 166 -40.94 38.89 -18.81
CA VAL A 166 -41.18 40.23 -18.21
C VAL A 166 -40.31 40.51 -16.98
N LEU A 167 -39.76 39.44 -16.35
CA LEU A 167 -38.89 39.57 -15.19
C LEU A 167 -37.50 39.00 -15.47
N PRO A 168 -36.45 39.67 -14.97
CA PRO A 168 -35.09 39.14 -15.03
C PRO A 168 -34.98 37.86 -14.22
N CYS A 169 -34.39 36.83 -14.83
CA CYS A 169 -34.14 35.52 -14.19
C CYS A 169 -32.70 35.05 -14.42
N ASP A 170 -32.18 34.34 -13.47
CA ASP A 170 -30.86 33.66 -13.58
C ASP A 170 -31.01 32.13 -13.59
N ARG A 171 -30.18 31.48 -14.38
CA ARG A 171 -30.14 30.02 -14.45
C ARG A 171 -29.12 29.48 -13.44
N LEU A 172 -29.62 28.77 -12.42
CA LEU A 172 -28.78 28.23 -11.36
C LEU A 172 -29.44 27.03 -10.67
N THR A 173 -28.65 26.34 -9.82
CA THR A 173 -29.17 25.33 -8.92
C THR A 173 -29.47 25.93 -7.57
N VAL A 174 -30.67 25.66 -7.06
CA VAL A 174 -31.12 26.06 -5.71
C VAL A 174 -31.65 24.80 -5.01
N GLY A 175 -31.01 24.36 -3.95
CA GLY A 175 -31.28 23.04 -3.41
C GLY A 175 -30.89 21.95 -4.41
N GLU A 176 -31.80 21.07 -4.76
CA GLU A 176 -31.63 20.01 -5.77
C GLU A 176 -32.16 20.42 -7.16
N ASP A 177 -32.89 21.52 -7.27
CA ASP A 177 -33.51 21.93 -8.51
C ASP A 177 -32.60 22.83 -9.35
N PHE A 178 -32.41 22.46 -10.61
CA PHE A 178 -31.75 23.28 -11.62
C PHE A 178 -32.77 23.92 -12.55
N GLY A 179 -32.69 25.25 -12.74
CA GLY A 179 -33.61 25.96 -13.63
C GLY A 179 -33.42 27.47 -13.65
N LEU A 180 -34.45 28.17 -14.13
CA LEU A 180 -34.54 29.61 -14.12
C LEU A 180 -35.24 30.09 -12.84
N TRP A 181 -34.62 31.04 -12.17
CA TRP A 181 -35.07 31.55 -10.88
C TRP A 181 -35.22 33.05 -10.94
N VAL A 182 -36.29 33.57 -10.32
CA VAL A 182 -36.60 34.99 -10.16
C VAL A 182 -36.48 35.41 -8.70
N ASP A 183 -36.23 36.67 -8.46
CA ASP A 183 -36.21 37.23 -7.11
C ASP A 183 -37.65 37.47 -6.63
N LYS A 184 -38.00 36.95 -5.44
CA LYS A 184 -39.35 37.05 -4.88
C LYS A 184 -39.80 38.50 -4.72
N ASP A 185 -38.93 39.37 -4.18
CA ASP A 185 -39.27 40.77 -3.96
C ASP A 185 -39.57 41.48 -5.29
N GLN A 186 -38.83 41.17 -6.36
CA GLN A 186 -39.07 41.70 -7.70
C GLN A 186 -40.35 41.14 -8.31
N MET A 187 -40.65 39.87 -8.05
CA MET A 187 -41.88 39.23 -8.51
C MET A 187 -43.12 39.85 -7.83
N ASP A 188 -43.06 40.01 -6.51
CA ASP A 188 -44.17 40.59 -5.75
C ASP A 188 -44.44 42.04 -6.15
N LEU A 189 -43.39 42.84 -6.35
CA LEU A 189 -43.48 44.20 -6.85
C LEU A 189 -44.10 44.26 -8.26
N PHE A 190 -43.66 43.34 -9.15
CA PHE A 190 -44.22 43.25 -10.51
C PHE A 190 -45.70 42.92 -10.48
N MET A 191 -46.12 41.94 -9.66
CA MET A 191 -47.54 41.57 -9.54
C MET A 191 -48.40 42.69 -8.97
N TYR A 192 -47.87 43.44 -8.01
CA TYR A 192 -48.56 44.64 -7.48
C TYR A 192 -48.71 45.68 -8.56
N GLU A 193 -47.64 46.10 -9.23
CA GLU A 193 -47.71 47.15 -10.27
C GLU A 193 -48.58 46.74 -11.49
N TYR A 194 -48.54 45.42 -11.84
CA TYR A 194 -49.38 44.87 -12.90
C TYR A 194 -50.86 44.99 -12.55
N ARG A 195 -51.28 44.74 -11.30
CA ARG A 195 -52.68 44.87 -10.85
C ARG A 195 -53.15 46.29 -10.89
N GLU A 196 -52.29 47.22 -10.46
CA GLU A 196 -52.62 48.66 -10.41
C GLU A 196 -52.61 49.35 -11.80
N SER A 197 -51.94 48.71 -12.79
CA SER A 197 -51.85 49.34 -14.13
C SER A 197 -53.17 49.35 -14.86
N SER A 198 -53.54 50.54 -15.34
CA SER A 198 -54.74 50.77 -16.19
C SER A 198 -54.58 50.23 -17.62
N ASN A 199 -53.34 50.19 -18.15
CA ASN A 199 -53.03 49.66 -19.48
C ASN A 199 -51.98 48.50 -19.34
N LYS A 200 -52.50 47.30 -19.20
CA LYS A 200 -51.67 46.09 -18.98
C LYS A 200 -50.77 45.77 -20.15
N THR A 201 -51.21 46.00 -21.38
CA THR A 201 -50.37 45.71 -22.57
C THR A 201 -49.16 46.66 -22.60
N GLN A 202 -49.37 47.95 -22.45
CA GLN A 202 -48.24 48.91 -22.41
C GLN A 202 -47.30 48.65 -21.23
N PHE A 203 -47.84 48.25 -20.09
CA PHE A 203 -47.02 47.85 -18.93
C PHE A 203 -46.12 46.64 -19.24
N LEU A 204 -46.71 45.62 -19.83
CA LEU A 204 -45.95 44.41 -20.19
C LEU A 204 -44.86 44.69 -21.24
N ASP A 205 -45.16 45.51 -22.25
CA ASP A 205 -44.19 45.93 -23.27
C ASP A 205 -43.01 46.69 -22.65
N GLY A 206 -43.27 47.59 -21.73
CA GLY A 206 -42.24 48.28 -20.96
C GLY A 206 -41.36 47.32 -20.12
N ARG A 207 -42.00 46.30 -19.55
CA ARG A 207 -41.27 45.27 -18.77
C ARG A 207 -40.44 44.36 -19.66
N ARG A 208 -40.92 43.95 -20.82
CA ARG A 208 -40.16 43.19 -21.82
C ARG A 208 -38.92 43.94 -22.29
N GLU A 209 -39.06 45.23 -22.59
CA GLU A 209 -37.94 46.07 -22.99
C GLU A 209 -36.91 46.23 -21.85
N ARG A 210 -37.36 46.46 -20.62
CA ARG A 210 -36.48 46.50 -19.46
C ARG A 210 -35.76 45.18 -19.25
N HIS A 211 -36.44 44.04 -19.35
CA HIS A 211 -35.83 42.72 -19.26
C HIS A 211 -34.76 42.53 -20.33
N ARG A 212 -35.02 42.97 -21.59
CA ARG A 212 -34.03 42.89 -22.68
C ARG A 212 -32.76 43.69 -22.36
N LEU A 213 -32.91 44.92 -21.86
CA LEU A 213 -31.78 45.77 -21.47
C LEU A 213 -30.98 45.16 -20.31
N VAL A 214 -31.66 44.68 -19.26
CA VAL A 214 -31.03 44.02 -18.12
C VAL A 214 -30.26 42.78 -18.57
N SER A 215 -30.86 41.90 -19.38
CA SER A 215 -30.24 40.68 -19.86
C SER A 215 -29.09 40.94 -20.81
N SER A 216 -29.15 41.99 -21.64
CA SER A 216 -28.05 42.40 -22.48
C SER A 216 -26.85 42.88 -21.65
N HIS A 217 -27.07 43.70 -20.62
CA HIS A 217 -26.05 44.14 -19.70
C HIS A 217 -25.47 43.00 -18.87
N ALA A 218 -26.33 42.10 -18.35
CA ALA A 218 -25.90 40.92 -17.60
C ALA A 218 -24.93 40.03 -18.39
N ARG A 219 -25.23 39.77 -19.67
CA ARG A 219 -24.32 39.01 -20.57
C ARG A 219 -22.95 39.66 -20.74
N LYS A 220 -22.91 41.00 -20.84
CA LYS A 220 -21.62 41.75 -20.91
C LYS A 220 -20.82 41.58 -19.61
N CYS A 221 -21.47 41.67 -18.44
CA CYS A 221 -20.86 41.49 -17.14
C CYS A 221 -20.36 40.06 -16.92
N GLU A 222 -21.11 39.04 -17.32
CA GLU A 222 -20.72 37.65 -17.29
C GLU A 222 -19.47 37.38 -18.15
N SER A 223 -19.45 37.89 -19.38
CA SER A 223 -18.33 37.79 -20.29
C SER A 223 -17.08 38.47 -19.73
N TRP A 224 -17.22 39.64 -19.10
CA TRP A 224 -16.13 40.31 -18.40
C TRP A 224 -15.61 39.48 -17.23
N GLN A 225 -16.47 38.96 -16.38
CA GLN A 225 -16.13 38.14 -15.24
C GLN A 225 -15.40 36.85 -15.67
N GLN A 226 -15.85 36.21 -16.75
CA GLN A 226 -15.20 35.01 -17.32
C GLN A 226 -13.81 35.33 -17.86
N ARG A 227 -13.64 36.46 -18.61
CA ARG A 227 -12.33 36.89 -19.11
C ARG A 227 -11.35 37.13 -17.96
N LYS A 228 -11.77 37.91 -16.94
CA LYS A 228 -10.96 38.17 -15.74
C LYS A 228 -10.56 36.86 -15.02
N GLY A 229 -11.48 35.91 -14.91
CA GLY A 229 -11.20 34.59 -14.31
C GLY A 229 -10.26 33.73 -15.15
N ARG A 230 -10.24 33.87 -16.49
CA ARG A 230 -9.27 33.20 -17.37
C ARG A 230 -7.86 33.80 -17.22
N VAL A 231 -7.72 35.13 -17.24
CA VAL A 231 -6.44 35.81 -17.03
C VAL A 231 -5.86 35.40 -15.68
N ASN A 232 -6.59 35.52 -14.60
CA ASN A 232 -6.11 35.12 -13.29
C ASN A 232 -5.69 33.63 -13.22
N ARG A 233 -6.41 32.73 -13.91
CA ARG A 233 -6.02 31.32 -13.97
C ARG A 233 -4.75 31.09 -14.76
N PHE A 234 -4.58 31.81 -15.85
CA PHE A 234 -3.37 31.75 -16.66
C PHE A 234 -2.15 32.23 -15.86
N ASP A 235 -2.24 33.37 -15.20
CA ASP A 235 -1.18 33.92 -14.36
C ASP A 235 -0.80 32.96 -13.24
N LEU A 236 -1.81 32.36 -12.58
CA LEU A 236 -1.57 31.35 -11.55
C LEU A 236 -0.91 30.08 -12.09
N GLU A 237 -1.24 29.67 -13.31
CA GLU A 237 -0.61 28.54 -13.96
C GLU A 237 0.86 28.82 -14.34
N VAL A 238 1.15 30.02 -14.80
CA VAL A 238 2.53 30.47 -15.06
C VAL A 238 3.35 30.44 -13.77
N LEU A 239 2.85 31.03 -12.69
CA LEU A 239 3.53 31.04 -11.39
C LEU A 239 3.74 29.62 -10.82
N ARG A 240 2.80 28.72 -11.06
CA ARG A 240 2.96 27.30 -10.69
C ARG A 240 4.08 26.64 -11.45
N LYS A 241 4.16 26.85 -12.76
CA LYS A 241 5.22 26.30 -13.61
C LYS A 241 6.58 26.84 -13.23
N GLU A 242 6.71 28.14 -13.02
CA GLU A 242 7.94 28.77 -12.57
C GLU A 242 8.42 28.19 -11.24
N ARG A 243 7.52 28.06 -10.27
CA ARG A 243 7.86 27.46 -8.97
C ARG A 243 8.26 25.99 -9.11
N GLN A 244 7.56 25.22 -9.94
CA GLN A 244 7.92 23.84 -10.24
C GLN A 244 9.31 23.74 -10.86
N THR A 245 9.61 24.59 -11.83
CA THR A 245 10.94 24.66 -12.46
C THR A 245 12.01 24.95 -11.43
N SER A 246 11.79 25.94 -10.57
CA SER A 246 12.73 26.30 -9.49
C SER A 246 12.98 25.12 -8.52
N ILE A 247 11.96 24.35 -8.16
CA ILE A 247 12.12 23.14 -7.34
C ILE A 247 12.98 22.10 -8.09
N PHE A 248 12.68 21.86 -9.36
CA PHE A 248 13.43 20.90 -10.15
C PHE A 248 14.90 21.34 -10.35
N ASP A 249 15.16 22.63 -10.53
CA ASP A 249 16.53 23.14 -10.62
C ASP A 249 17.30 22.94 -9.31
N CYS A 250 16.68 23.17 -8.18
CA CYS A 250 17.26 22.86 -6.87
C CYS A 250 17.56 21.36 -6.69
N LEU A 251 16.71 20.47 -7.21
CA LEU A 251 16.94 19.03 -7.19
C LEU A 251 18.06 18.62 -8.14
N ARG A 252 18.13 19.21 -9.35
CA ARG A 252 19.22 18.99 -10.32
C ARG A 252 20.58 19.37 -9.75
N GLN A 253 20.67 20.53 -9.11
CA GLN A 253 21.90 20.98 -8.45
C GLN A 253 22.40 20.00 -7.37
N ARG A 254 21.51 19.18 -6.82
CA ARG A 254 21.82 18.12 -5.84
C ARG A 254 22.02 16.73 -6.46
N GLY A 255 22.08 16.65 -7.80
CA GLY A 255 22.37 15.41 -8.52
C GLY A 255 21.21 14.43 -8.64
N TYR A 256 19.96 14.91 -8.63
CA TYR A 256 18.76 14.07 -8.75
C TYR A 256 18.11 14.12 -10.15
N GLU A 257 18.86 14.45 -11.20
CA GLU A 257 18.34 14.48 -12.57
C GLU A 257 17.74 13.12 -13.02
N PRO A 258 18.39 11.95 -12.75
CA PRO A 258 17.83 10.67 -13.15
C PRO A 258 16.49 10.38 -12.46
N GLU A 259 16.33 10.74 -11.19
CA GLU A 259 15.08 10.56 -10.45
C GLU A 259 13.98 11.49 -10.97
N ILE A 260 14.33 12.72 -11.35
CA ILE A 260 13.40 13.67 -11.97
C ILE A 260 12.87 13.12 -13.30
N ALA A 261 13.75 12.57 -14.12
CA ALA A 261 13.35 11.96 -15.40
C ALA A 261 12.42 10.75 -15.20
N TYR A 262 12.78 9.87 -14.29
CA TYR A 262 12.05 8.61 -14.07
C TYR A 262 10.70 8.82 -13.36
N PHE A 263 10.62 9.70 -12.34
CA PHE A 263 9.41 9.93 -11.52
C PHE A 263 8.74 11.29 -11.80
N ARG A 264 8.90 11.84 -13.01
CA ARG A 264 8.44 13.19 -13.36
C ARG A 264 7.00 13.48 -12.94
N GLU A 265 6.07 12.60 -13.25
CA GLU A 265 4.65 12.81 -12.92
C GLU A 265 4.38 12.84 -11.41
N GLN A 266 5.04 11.96 -10.66
CA GLN A 266 4.90 11.91 -9.20
C GLN A 266 5.41 13.19 -8.55
N LEU A 267 6.57 13.69 -9.01
CA LEU A 267 7.17 14.92 -8.52
C LEU A 267 6.34 16.15 -8.88
N VAL A 268 5.80 16.20 -10.11
CA VAL A 268 4.84 17.25 -10.52
C VAL A 268 3.62 17.27 -9.62
N ARG A 269 3.03 16.11 -9.31
CA ARG A 269 1.89 16.02 -8.38
C ARG A 269 2.23 16.53 -6.98
N LYS A 270 3.43 16.23 -6.47
CA LYS A 270 3.91 16.74 -5.18
C LYS A 270 4.13 18.26 -5.24
N CYS A 271 4.76 18.77 -6.27
CA CYS A 271 4.89 20.21 -6.50
C CYS A 271 3.53 20.91 -6.47
N ASN A 272 2.55 20.39 -7.21
CA ASN A 272 1.20 20.96 -7.26
C ASN A 272 0.48 20.97 -5.90
N LYS A 273 0.65 19.93 -5.08
CA LYS A 273 0.12 19.91 -3.70
C LYS A 273 0.79 20.97 -2.82
N SER A 274 2.08 21.15 -2.97
CA SER A 274 2.85 22.16 -2.22
C SER A 274 2.51 23.60 -2.65
N VAL A 275 2.25 23.82 -3.95
CA VAL A 275 1.99 25.13 -4.55
C VAL A 275 0.54 25.57 -4.37
N SER A 276 -0.40 24.67 -4.09
CA SER A 276 -1.85 24.99 -4.02
C SER A 276 -2.21 26.11 -3.03
N LYS A 277 -1.30 26.47 -2.11
CA LYS A 277 -1.54 27.49 -1.07
C LYS A 277 -0.65 28.74 -1.20
N LYS A 278 0.39 28.76 -2.06
CA LYS A 278 1.36 29.88 -2.16
C LYS A 278 1.74 30.15 -3.61
N TYR A 279 1.19 31.22 -4.14
CA TYR A 279 1.52 31.72 -5.48
C TYR A 279 2.69 32.74 -5.42
N LYS A 280 3.81 32.32 -4.84
CA LYS A 280 5.01 33.16 -4.72
C LYS A 280 6.21 32.41 -5.27
N PRO A 281 7.20 33.09 -5.84
CA PRO A 281 8.46 32.50 -6.22
C PRO A 281 9.11 31.76 -5.04
N LEU A 282 9.84 30.69 -5.34
CA LEU A 282 10.58 29.94 -4.33
C LEU A 282 11.79 30.76 -3.85
N THR A 283 11.96 30.88 -2.54
CA THR A 283 13.15 31.51 -1.94
C THR A 283 14.09 30.43 -1.38
N ASN A 284 15.38 30.73 -1.27
CA ASN A 284 16.38 29.79 -0.72
C ASN A 284 16.00 29.35 0.70
N SER A 285 15.63 30.27 1.58
CA SER A 285 15.23 29.96 2.96
C SER A 285 13.94 29.14 3.05
N GLU A 286 13.03 29.28 2.08
CA GLU A 286 11.86 28.41 1.99
C GLU A 286 12.25 27.01 1.50
N TRP A 287 13.16 26.93 0.53
CA TRP A 287 13.69 25.67 0.04
C TRP A 287 14.42 24.89 1.13
N ASP A 288 15.31 25.55 1.90
CA ASP A 288 16.05 24.92 2.99
C ASP A 288 15.12 24.33 4.07
N ARG A 289 14.01 25.02 4.34
CA ARG A 289 12.97 24.50 5.24
C ARG A 289 12.20 23.30 4.65
N MET A 290 12.04 23.24 3.34
CA MET A 290 11.36 22.13 2.63
C MET A 290 12.28 20.94 2.40
N TRP A 291 13.59 21.17 2.38
CA TRP A 291 14.58 20.17 1.98
C TRP A 291 14.53 18.86 2.80
N PRO A 292 14.36 18.83 4.12
CA PRO A 292 14.32 17.57 4.86
C PRO A 292 13.26 16.60 4.30
N GLU A 293 12.05 17.07 4.03
CA GLU A 293 10.98 16.26 3.45
C GLU A 293 11.27 15.86 1.98
N TRP A 294 11.83 16.79 1.20
CA TRP A 294 12.18 16.50 -0.19
C TRP A 294 13.40 15.58 -0.30
N GLY A 295 14.40 15.76 0.56
CA GLY A 295 15.60 14.92 0.60
C GLY A 295 15.28 13.48 0.93
N GLU A 296 14.48 13.23 1.96
CA GLU A 296 14.01 11.89 2.31
C GLU A 296 13.24 11.24 1.15
N LEU A 297 12.35 11.99 0.50
CA LEU A 297 11.66 11.50 -0.70
C LEU A 297 12.64 11.14 -1.81
N MET A 298 13.61 12.01 -2.10
CA MET A 298 14.55 11.79 -3.21
C MET A 298 15.48 10.60 -2.96
N ILE A 299 15.92 10.36 -1.72
CA ILE A 299 16.68 9.18 -1.34
C ILE A 299 15.86 7.91 -1.60
N ARG A 300 14.59 7.91 -1.17
CA ARG A 300 13.68 6.77 -1.42
C ARG A 300 13.44 6.55 -2.92
N LEU A 301 13.21 7.61 -3.69
CA LEU A 301 13.00 7.52 -5.14
C LEU A 301 14.26 7.02 -5.86
N ARG A 302 15.45 7.43 -5.42
CA ARG A 302 16.73 6.91 -5.92
C ARG A 302 16.85 5.42 -5.70
N SER A 303 16.57 4.95 -4.50
CA SER A 303 16.56 3.51 -4.18
C SER A 303 15.55 2.75 -5.07
N GLN A 304 14.34 3.28 -5.24
CA GLN A 304 13.33 2.66 -6.11
C GLN A 304 13.75 2.63 -7.59
N ARG A 305 14.36 3.69 -8.10
CA ARG A 305 14.85 3.74 -9.48
C ARG A 305 15.99 2.74 -9.70
N LEU A 306 16.99 2.75 -8.82
CA LEU A 306 18.12 1.82 -8.89
C LEU A 306 17.63 0.37 -8.83
N GLU A 307 16.70 0.07 -7.94
CA GLU A 307 16.08 -1.24 -7.88
C GLU A 307 15.41 -1.64 -9.21
N ALA A 308 14.59 -0.74 -9.77
CA ALA A 308 13.82 -1.06 -10.98
C ALA A 308 14.67 -1.11 -12.25
N VAL A 309 15.66 -0.22 -12.39
CA VAL A 309 16.40 -0.02 -13.65
C VAL A 309 17.73 -0.77 -13.65
N VAL A 310 18.37 -0.91 -12.49
CA VAL A 310 19.72 -1.50 -12.40
C VAL A 310 19.66 -2.88 -11.76
N TYR A 311 19.20 -2.98 -10.52
CA TYR A 311 19.37 -4.20 -9.72
C TYR A 311 18.43 -5.34 -10.17
N ALA A 312 17.16 -5.05 -10.40
CA ALA A 312 16.21 -6.08 -10.82
C ALA A 312 16.51 -6.66 -12.22
N PRO A 313 16.91 -5.88 -13.23
CA PRO A 313 17.36 -6.44 -14.52
C PRO A 313 18.59 -7.34 -14.37
N ARG A 314 19.60 -6.93 -13.60
CA ARG A 314 20.81 -7.75 -13.37
C ARG A 314 20.50 -9.04 -12.62
N ARG A 315 19.64 -8.99 -11.61
CA ARG A 315 19.19 -10.21 -10.93
C ARG A 315 18.46 -11.16 -11.87
N ARG A 316 17.60 -10.64 -12.76
CA ARG A 316 16.94 -11.47 -13.79
C ARG A 316 17.95 -12.10 -14.74
N GLN A 317 18.97 -11.36 -15.15
CA GLN A 317 20.04 -11.88 -15.98
C GLN A 317 20.81 -12.97 -15.24
N LEU A 318 21.17 -12.75 -13.97
CA LEU A 318 21.82 -13.77 -13.13
C LEU A 318 20.98 -15.04 -13.05
N VAL A 319 19.66 -14.92 -12.81
CA VAL A 319 18.75 -16.08 -12.78
C VAL A 319 18.79 -16.84 -14.10
N SER A 320 18.73 -16.14 -15.24
CA SER A 320 18.78 -16.76 -16.57
C SER A 320 20.10 -17.45 -16.84
N GLU A 321 21.23 -16.80 -16.58
CA GLU A 321 22.57 -17.37 -16.76
C GLU A 321 22.81 -18.56 -15.84
N TYR A 322 22.39 -18.45 -14.57
CA TYR A 322 22.52 -19.54 -13.62
C TYR A 322 21.64 -20.73 -13.96
N LEU A 323 20.41 -20.50 -14.41
CA LEU A 323 19.52 -21.57 -14.84
C LEU A 323 20.12 -22.32 -16.04
N ASN A 324 20.66 -21.59 -17.01
CA ASN A 324 21.37 -22.19 -18.14
C ASN A 324 22.61 -23.00 -17.67
N TYR A 325 23.39 -22.47 -16.73
CA TYR A 325 24.54 -23.16 -16.14
C TYR A 325 24.15 -24.48 -15.44
N VAL A 326 22.98 -24.51 -14.78
CA VAL A 326 22.45 -25.69 -14.08
C VAL A 326 21.88 -26.72 -15.06
N THR A 327 21.10 -26.27 -16.05
CA THR A 327 20.34 -27.16 -16.97
C THR A 327 21.19 -27.72 -18.10
N HIS A 328 22.28 -27.04 -18.50
CA HIS A 328 23.14 -27.45 -19.59
C HIS A 328 24.61 -27.58 -19.09
N PRO A 329 24.91 -28.61 -18.30
CA PRO A 329 26.28 -28.84 -17.83
C PRO A 329 27.19 -29.17 -19.00
N SER A 330 28.27 -28.38 -19.19
CA SER A 330 29.31 -28.72 -20.16
C SER A 330 30.11 -29.94 -19.67
N PRO A 331 30.54 -30.85 -20.57
CA PRO A 331 31.33 -32.01 -20.21
C PRO A 331 32.64 -31.67 -19.45
N ASP A 332 33.25 -30.54 -19.80
CA ASP A 332 34.52 -30.07 -19.21
C ASP A 332 34.33 -29.23 -17.94
N SER A 333 33.10 -29.01 -17.51
CA SER A 333 32.86 -28.17 -16.32
C SER A 333 32.94 -28.99 -15.04
N PRO A 334 33.38 -28.37 -13.91
CA PRO A 334 33.47 -29.04 -12.62
C PRO A 334 32.14 -29.68 -12.21
N THR A 335 32.20 -30.93 -11.71
CA THR A 335 31.04 -31.61 -11.14
C THR A 335 30.87 -31.16 -9.70
N PHE A 336 29.67 -30.79 -9.32
CA PHE A 336 29.32 -30.39 -7.96
C PHE A 336 28.23 -31.31 -7.41
N ASP A 337 28.40 -31.74 -6.16
CA ASP A 337 27.39 -32.55 -5.46
C ASP A 337 26.14 -31.72 -5.13
N LEU A 338 26.34 -30.42 -4.89
CA LEU A 338 25.30 -29.47 -4.55
C LEU A 338 25.74 -28.06 -4.94
N LEU A 339 24.87 -27.35 -5.62
CA LEU A 339 25.03 -25.93 -5.95
C LEU A 339 24.15 -25.05 -5.03
N PRO A 340 24.59 -23.82 -4.72
CA PRO A 340 23.77 -22.86 -3.96
C PRO A 340 22.48 -22.53 -4.71
N HIS A 341 21.49 -22.04 -3.99
CA HIS A 341 20.34 -21.39 -4.62
C HIS A 341 20.80 -20.07 -5.25
N VAL A 342 20.12 -19.62 -6.30
CA VAL A 342 20.45 -18.34 -6.97
C VAL A 342 20.45 -17.13 -6.02
N ALA A 343 19.65 -17.16 -4.95
CA ALA A 343 19.64 -16.14 -3.92
C ALA A 343 20.92 -16.10 -3.08
N ASP A 344 21.52 -17.25 -2.81
CA ASP A 344 22.81 -17.34 -2.11
C ASP A 344 23.93 -16.92 -3.04
N LEU A 345 23.84 -17.32 -4.31
CA LEU A 345 24.78 -16.91 -5.35
C LEU A 345 24.85 -15.38 -5.47
N ALA A 346 23.70 -14.71 -5.48
CA ALA A 346 23.61 -13.25 -5.54
C ALA A 346 24.27 -12.52 -4.34
N ARG A 347 24.59 -13.25 -3.27
CA ARG A 347 25.26 -12.72 -2.06
C ARG A 347 26.77 -12.92 -2.06
N PHE A 348 27.27 -13.81 -2.91
CA PHE A 348 28.70 -13.96 -3.02
C PHE A 348 29.33 -12.64 -3.49
N PRO A 349 30.45 -12.21 -2.90
CA PRO A 349 31.02 -10.88 -3.15
C PRO A 349 31.12 -10.54 -4.64
N SER A 350 31.65 -11.46 -5.45
CA SER A 350 31.84 -11.26 -6.89
C SER A 350 30.53 -11.06 -7.67
N PHE A 351 29.43 -11.70 -7.25
CA PHE A 351 28.10 -11.51 -7.87
C PHE A 351 27.40 -10.28 -7.32
N LYS A 352 27.50 -10.05 -6.01
CA LYS A 352 26.90 -8.92 -5.32
C LYS A 352 27.44 -7.60 -5.87
N ASP A 353 28.74 -7.48 -6.02
CA ASP A 353 29.40 -6.26 -6.54
C ASP A 353 28.91 -5.92 -7.95
N ILE A 354 28.73 -6.94 -8.81
CA ILE A 354 28.17 -6.76 -10.15
C ILE A 354 26.71 -6.27 -10.06
N ILE A 355 25.89 -6.85 -9.18
CA ILE A 355 24.49 -6.51 -9.04
C ILE A 355 24.32 -5.07 -8.51
N GLU A 356 25.09 -4.68 -7.48
CA GLU A 356 24.94 -3.44 -6.73
C GLU A 356 25.74 -2.26 -7.32
N THR A 357 26.59 -2.47 -8.32
CA THR A 357 27.29 -1.39 -9.03
C THR A 357 26.25 -0.43 -9.63
N GLN A 358 26.36 0.87 -9.30
CA GLN A 358 25.39 1.88 -9.70
C GLN A 358 25.50 2.32 -11.17
N ASP A 359 26.62 2.01 -11.83
CA ASP A 359 26.82 2.35 -13.22
C ASP A 359 25.80 1.63 -14.10
N GLU A 360 25.15 2.37 -14.98
CA GLU A 360 24.24 1.83 -16.01
C GLU A 360 25.06 1.10 -17.08
N ILE A 361 25.80 0.06 -16.69
CA ILE A 361 26.48 -0.82 -17.63
C ILE A 361 25.39 -1.54 -18.42
N GLN A 362 25.37 -1.32 -19.72
CA GLN A 362 24.47 -2.06 -20.62
C GLN A 362 24.63 -3.56 -20.35
N SER A 363 23.52 -4.28 -20.27
CA SER A 363 23.49 -5.73 -20.08
C SER A 363 24.27 -6.41 -21.21
N ASN A 364 25.52 -6.76 -20.92
CA ASN A 364 26.34 -7.58 -21.82
C ASN A 364 26.00 -9.04 -21.57
N ALA A 365 25.95 -9.85 -22.63
CA ALA A 365 25.65 -11.27 -22.58
C ALA A 365 26.54 -12.08 -21.60
N ASN A 366 27.66 -11.52 -21.15
CA ASN A 366 28.64 -12.17 -20.29
C ASN A 366 28.89 -11.38 -18.98
N LEU A 367 27.87 -10.70 -18.47
CA LEU A 367 28.01 -9.84 -17.29
C LEU A 367 28.58 -10.59 -16.07
N PHE A 368 28.16 -11.82 -15.86
CA PHE A 368 28.57 -12.63 -14.71
C PHE A 368 29.68 -13.66 -15.03
N ALA A 369 30.24 -13.68 -16.24
CA ALA A 369 31.21 -14.70 -16.64
C ALA A 369 32.41 -14.77 -15.70
N SER A 370 32.97 -13.63 -15.28
CA SER A 370 34.11 -13.57 -14.34
C SER A 370 33.73 -14.09 -12.94
N ALA A 371 32.49 -13.85 -12.50
CA ALA A 371 32.00 -14.34 -11.22
C ALA A 371 31.73 -15.85 -11.26
N PHE A 372 31.19 -16.37 -12.37
CA PHE A 372 31.04 -17.82 -12.56
C PHE A 372 32.37 -18.56 -12.61
N ALA A 373 33.46 -17.96 -13.11
CA ALA A 373 34.79 -18.55 -13.06
C ALA A 373 35.33 -18.75 -11.62
N GLN A 374 34.88 -17.90 -10.68
CA GLN A 374 35.27 -18.02 -9.26
C GLN A 374 34.35 -18.96 -8.45
N LEU A 375 33.25 -19.41 -9.05
CA LEU A 375 32.23 -20.20 -8.36
C LEU A 375 32.76 -21.45 -7.65
N PRO A 376 33.69 -22.26 -8.22
CA PRO A 376 34.21 -23.45 -7.54
C PRO A 376 34.79 -23.17 -6.16
N MET A 377 35.57 -22.11 -6.04
CA MET A 377 36.20 -21.72 -4.76
C MET A 377 35.13 -21.23 -3.75
N LEU A 378 34.12 -20.50 -4.21
CA LEU A 378 33.07 -19.96 -3.34
C LEU A 378 32.10 -21.04 -2.83
N ILE A 379 31.91 -22.12 -3.59
CA ILE A 379 31.03 -23.22 -3.22
C ILE A 379 31.55 -23.98 -1.99
N ASP A 380 32.82 -24.20 -1.89
CA ASP A 380 33.37 -24.99 -0.78
C ASP A 380 33.18 -24.29 0.57
N GLU A 381 33.45 -22.99 0.64
CA GLU A 381 33.17 -22.20 1.85
C GLU A 381 31.68 -22.15 2.18
N TRP A 382 30.84 -22.04 1.15
CA TRP A 382 29.39 -22.02 1.32
C TRP A 382 28.88 -23.37 1.84
N LYS A 383 29.35 -24.49 1.30
CA LYS A 383 29.01 -25.85 1.75
C LYS A 383 29.43 -26.08 3.20
N GLN A 384 30.62 -25.65 3.59
CA GLN A 384 31.09 -25.78 4.97
C GLN A 384 30.15 -25.06 5.94
N ARG A 385 29.78 -23.79 5.64
CA ARG A 385 28.85 -23.00 6.45
C ARG A 385 27.46 -23.64 6.51
N LEU A 386 26.97 -24.16 5.40
CA LEU A 386 25.68 -24.81 5.31
C LEU A 386 25.65 -26.10 6.16
N ASN A 387 26.65 -26.95 6.00
CA ASN A 387 26.78 -28.22 6.74
C ASN A 387 26.94 -27.97 8.24
N SER A 388 27.71 -26.96 8.64
CA SER A 388 27.86 -26.61 10.05
C SER A 388 26.53 -26.10 10.64
N THR A 389 25.77 -25.29 9.89
CA THR A 389 24.48 -24.81 10.35
C THR A 389 23.49 -25.95 10.60
N ILE A 390 23.42 -26.93 9.70
CA ILE A 390 22.49 -28.06 9.82
C ILE A 390 23.03 -29.14 10.76
N GLY A 391 24.32 -29.41 10.75
CA GLY A 391 24.96 -30.31 11.69
C GLY A 391 24.77 -29.91 13.15
N GLY A 392 24.78 -28.59 13.41
CA GLY A 392 24.48 -28.04 14.73
C GLY A 392 23.04 -28.24 15.21
N LEU A 393 22.12 -28.61 14.32
CA LEU A 393 20.73 -28.95 14.69
C LEU A 393 20.63 -30.39 15.20
N VAL A 394 21.55 -31.28 14.85
CA VAL A 394 21.52 -32.70 15.25
C VAL A 394 21.82 -32.82 16.74
N LYS A 395 20.84 -33.31 17.49
CA LYS A 395 20.91 -33.49 18.95
C LYS A 395 20.67 -34.98 19.27
N ILE A 396 21.65 -35.62 19.86
CA ILE A 396 21.52 -36.99 20.34
C ILE A 396 21.45 -36.94 21.87
N PRO A 397 20.37 -37.43 22.49
CA PRO A 397 20.27 -37.47 23.95
C PRO A 397 21.34 -38.34 24.57
N SER A 398 22.06 -37.84 25.59
CA SER A 398 23.14 -38.56 26.28
C SER A 398 22.69 -39.88 26.91
N CYS A 399 21.41 -40.01 27.26
CA CYS A 399 20.84 -41.25 27.79
C CYS A 399 20.75 -42.40 26.76
N LEU A 400 20.92 -42.11 25.46
CA LEU A 400 20.87 -43.09 24.36
C LEU A 400 22.25 -43.49 23.83
N ALA A 401 23.31 -42.78 24.24
CA ALA A 401 24.67 -43.11 23.86
C ALA A 401 25.11 -44.37 24.62
N LEU A 402 25.44 -45.44 23.91
CA LEU A 402 25.85 -46.72 24.49
C LEU A 402 27.30 -46.73 24.95
N ASN A 403 28.12 -45.76 24.53
CA ASN A 403 29.53 -45.64 24.88
C ASN A 403 29.87 -44.24 25.38
N ASP A 404 30.27 -44.11 26.64
CA ASP A 404 30.83 -42.87 27.23
C ASP A 404 32.12 -42.37 26.54
N ALA A 405 32.72 -43.18 25.65
CA ALA A 405 33.99 -42.88 25.01
C ALA A 405 33.91 -41.84 23.87
N LEU A 406 32.71 -41.41 23.44
CA LEU A 406 32.51 -40.47 22.31
C LEU A 406 32.27 -39.02 22.72
N ALA A 407 32.22 -38.72 24.03
CA ALA A 407 32.09 -37.33 24.50
C ALA A 407 33.37 -36.49 24.20
N ASP A 408 34.47 -37.12 23.83
CA ASP A 408 35.79 -36.49 23.64
C ASP A 408 36.35 -36.59 22.20
N GLN A 409 35.59 -37.11 21.24
CA GLN A 409 36.02 -37.07 19.85
C GLN A 409 35.49 -35.81 19.19
N ASP A 410 36.37 -35.04 18.55
CA ASP A 410 36.10 -33.94 17.63
C ASP A 410 35.27 -34.40 16.41
N THR A 411 34.05 -34.88 16.65
CA THR A 411 33.11 -35.23 15.56
C THR A 411 32.75 -34.00 14.80
N THR A 412 33.12 -33.93 13.54
CA THR A 412 32.79 -32.82 12.67
C THR A 412 31.26 -32.75 12.43
N ASP A 413 30.71 -31.58 12.17
CA ASP A 413 29.29 -31.42 11.83
C ASP A 413 28.92 -32.28 10.60
N LEU A 414 29.86 -32.52 9.69
CA LEU A 414 29.64 -33.38 8.52
C LEU A 414 29.47 -34.85 8.93
N ASP A 415 30.21 -35.31 9.93
CA ASP A 415 30.07 -36.70 10.43
C ASP A 415 28.71 -36.91 11.09
N LYS A 416 28.25 -35.93 11.85
CA LYS A 416 26.87 -35.95 12.41
C LYS A 416 25.82 -36.07 11.31
N LEU A 417 25.97 -35.39 10.16
CA LEU A 417 25.04 -35.44 9.04
C LEU A 417 24.99 -36.79 8.29
N ARG A 418 25.99 -37.68 8.50
CA ARG A 418 26.03 -39.03 7.95
C ARG A 418 25.27 -40.05 8.80
N LEU A 419 24.95 -39.73 10.03
CA LEU A 419 24.25 -40.63 10.94
C LEU A 419 22.82 -40.92 10.44
N ALA A 420 22.33 -42.11 10.74
CA ALA A 420 20.98 -42.54 10.41
C ALA A 420 19.91 -41.68 11.10
N CYS A 421 20.22 -41.18 12.30
CA CYS A 421 19.34 -40.28 13.06
C CYS A 421 19.34 -38.83 12.54
N ALA A 422 20.25 -38.44 11.64
CA ALA A 422 20.30 -37.10 11.05
C ALA A 422 19.15 -36.89 10.03
N VAL A 423 17.96 -36.81 10.57
CA VAL A 423 16.70 -36.63 9.82
C VAL A 423 16.10 -35.27 10.17
N PHE A 424 15.66 -34.56 9.15
CA PHE A 424 15.14 -33.20 9.26
C PHE A 424 13.74 -33.13 8.66
N TYR A 425 12.89 -32.31 9.23
CA TYR A 425 11.61 -31.95 8.62
C TYR A 425 11.67 -30.52 8.06
N VAL A 426 10.92 -30.29 7.00
CA VAL A 426 10.78 -28.97 6.37
C VAL A 426 9.31 -28.62 6.33
N GLY A 427 8.84 -27.86 7.32
CA GLY A 427 7.44 -27.47 7.43
C GLY A 427 6.47 -28.63 7.34
N GLY A 428 5.48 -28.53 6.46
CA GLY A 428 4.52 -29.61 6.16
C GLY A 428 4.89 -30.48 4.95
N THR A 429 6.10 -30.33 4.36
CA THR A 429 6.45 -30.99 3.09
C THR A 429 6.95 -32.41 3.24
N GLY A 430 7.47 -32.78 4.39
CA GLY A 430 8.02 -34.11 4.63
C GLY A 430 9.23 -34.14 5.53
N ILE A 431 9.86 -35.33 5.61
CA ILE A 431 11.12 -35.55 6.29
C ILE A 431 12.19 -35.95 5.28
N PHE A 432 13.39 -35.43 5.48
CA PHE A 432 14.48 -35.52 4.53
C PHE A 432 15.81 -35.76 5.28
N ARG A 433 16.80 -36.29 4.56
CA ARG A 433 18.15 -36.50 5.04
C ARG A 433 19.12 -35.60 4.31
N HIS A 434 20.32 -35.46 4.86
CA HIS A 434 21.41 -34.80 4.14
C HIS A 434 21.92 -35.70 2.99
N PRO A 435 22.20 -35.22 1.78
CA PRO A 435 22.02 -33.79 1.35
C PRO A 435 20.62 -33.46 0.82
N GLU A 436 19.67 -34.37 0.79
CA GLU A 436 18.34 -34.21 0.16
C GLU A 436 17.49 -33.12 0.80
N VAL A 437 17.71 -32.85 2.10
CA VAL A 437 17.04 -31.74 2.80
C VAL A 437 17.26 -30.40 2.11
N PHE A 438 18.35 -30.21 1.40
CA PHE A 438 18.63 -28.99 0.65
C PHE A 438 17.88 -28.88 -0.68
N SER A 439 17.45 -30.01 -1.24
CA SER A 439 16.68 -30.03 -2.47
C SER A 439 15.26 -29.48 -2.27
N VAL A 440 14.73 -29.53 -1.04
CA VAL A 440 13.37 -29.11 -0.75
C VAL A 440 13.33 -27.63 -0.37
N SER A 441 12.63 -26.83 -1.15
CA SER A 441 12.36 -25.42 -0.88
C SER A 441 10.87 -25.20 -0.76
N MET A 442 10.41 -24.60 0.35
CA MET A 442 9.01 -24.17 0.52
C MET A 442 8.60 -23.03 -0.44
N ARG A 443 9.47 -22.60 -1.33
CA ARG A 443 9.23 -21.48 -2.24
C ARG A 443 9.16 -21.92 -3.69
N GLU A 444 8.18 -22.77 -4.02
CA GLU A 444 7.88 -23.08 -5.44
C GLU A 444 7.52 -21.84 -6.27
N ASP A 445 6.88 -20.83 -5.65
CA ASP A 445 6.41 -19.64 -6.36
C ASP A 445 7.46 -18.54 -6.54
N VAL A 446 8.60 -18.60 -5.86
CA VAL A 446 9.63 -17.54 -5.91
C VAL A 446 10.60 -17.72 -7.08
N MET A 447 10.62 -18.89 -7.71
CA MET A 447 11.51 -19.17 -8.84
C MET A 447 11.27 -18.29 -10.06
N PHE A 448 10.08 -17.69 -10.20
CA PHE A 448 9.69 -16.91 -11.38
C PHE A 448 9.12 -15.53 -11.11
N SER A 449 8.84 -15.16 -9.87
CA SER A 449 8.40 -13.82 -9.54
C SER A 449 9.62 -12.90 -9.35
N SER A 450 9.94 -12.16 -10.41
CA SER A 450 11.03 -11.18 -10.48
C SER A 450 10.86 -9.99 -9.53
N ARG A 451 9.88 -9.98 -8.64
CA ARG A 451 9.54 -8.79 -7.85
C ARG A 451 10.07 -8.77 -6.43
N GLU A 452 10.38 -9.93 -5.82
CA GLU A 452 10.70 -9.96 -4.39
C GLU A 452 11.73 -11.03 -4.05
N MET A 453 12.97 -10.86 -4.53
CA MET A 453 14.09 -11.50 -3.86
C MET A 453 14.65 -10.50 -2.83
N PRO A 454 14.27 -10.59 -1.56
CA PRO A 454 14.96 -9.82 -0.53
C PRO A 454 16.37 -10.34 -0.42
N LEU A 455 17.33 -9.58 -0.92
CA LEU A 455 18.77 -9.83 -0.79
C LEU A 455 19.26 -9.96 0.67
N ASN A 456 18.38 -9.76 1.64
CA ASN A 456 18.69 -9.71 3.06
C ASN A 456 18.19 -10.89 3.89
N ALA A 457 17.50 -11.87 3.30
CA ALA A 457 17.13 -13.06 4.07
C ALA A 457 18.31 -14.01 4.12
N THR A 458 18.88 -14.26 5.29
CA THR A 458 19.67 -15.48 5.53
C THR A 458 18.82 -16.65 5.09
N TRP A 459 19.38 -17.48 4.20
CA TRP A 459 18.65 -18.64 3.70
C TRP A 459 18.59 -19.68 4.83
N VAL A 460 17.61 -19.55 5.68
CA VAL A 460 17.17 -20.61 6.60
C VAL A 460 15.97 -21.22 5.88
N ILE A 461 16.01 -22.53 5.66
CA ILE A 461 14.84 -23.26 5.15
C ILE A 461 13.69 -22.98 6.13
N PRO A 462 12.65 -22.28 5.74
CA PRO A 462 11.58 -21.94 6.69
C PRO A 462 10.96 -23.23 7.23
N GLY A 463 10.87 -23.35 8.54
CA GLY A 463 10.32 -24.54 9.19
C GLY A 463 11.24 -25.75 9.15
N LEU A 464 12.56 -25.57 8.89
CA LEU A 464 13.56 -26.61 9.08
C LEU A 464 13.70 -26.92 10.57
N GLY A 465 13.62 -28.18 10.92
CA GLY A 465 13.89 -28.67 12.25
C GLY A 465 14.46 -30.08 12.22
N PHE A 466 15.18 -30.44 13.26
CA PHE A 466 15.67 -31.81 13.48
C PHE A 466 14.52 -32.66 14.02
N LEU A 467 14.43 -33.91 13.56
CA LEU A 467 13.47 -34.88 14.07
C LEU A 467 13.98 -35.47 15.39
N GLU A 468 13.52 -34.93 16.52
CA GLU A 468 14.00 -35.29 17.86
C GLU A 468 13.72 -36.76 18.22
N GLU A 469 12.73 -37.39 17.59
CA GLU A 469 12.37 -38.79 17.78
C GLU A 469 13.30 -39.76 17.05
N ALA A 470 14.08 -39.29 16.06
CA ALA A 470 14.92 -40.15 15.25
C ALA A 470 15.98 -40.94 16.08
N PRO A 471 16.69 -40.38 17.05
CA PRO A 471 17.62 -41.14 17.90
C PRO A 471 16.92 -42.28 18.68
N TYR A 472 15.69 -42.05 19.18
CA TYR A 472 14.95 -43.07 19.92
C TYR A 472 14.50 -44.22 19.03
N ILE A 473 14.14 -43.94 17.77
CA ILE A 473 13.80 -44.95 16.78
C ILE A 473 15.02 -45.82 16.44
N ILE A 474 16.20 -45.22 16.22
CA ILE A 474 17.44 -45.96 15.96
C ILE A 474 17.80 -46.85 17.15
N HIS A 475 17.73 -46.30 18.36
CA HIS A 475 17.96 -47.06 19.58
C HIS A 475 17.00 -48.24 19.73
N ALA A 476 15.70 -48.03 19.43
CA ALA A 476 14.70 -49.12 19.47
C ALA A 476 14.97 -50.21 18.44
N CYS A 477 15.69 -49.94 17.35
CA CYS A 477 16.18 -50.96 16.41
C CYS A 477 17.37 -51.76 16.94
N GLY A 478 17.90 -51.44 18.12
CA GLY A 478 19.04 -52.09 18.73
C GLY A 478 20.40 -51.57 18.26
N LEU A 479 20.45 -50.36 17.68
CA LEU A 479 21.64 -49.68 17.19
C LEU A 479 21.95 -48.42 18.01
N ASP A 480 23.21 -48.01 18.05
CA ASP A 480 23.65 -46.79 18.72
C ASP A 480 23.37 -45.56 17.82
N PRO A 481 22.52 -44.61 18.22
CA PRO A 481 22.23 -43.42 17.44
C PRO A 481 23.44 -42.52 17.15
N SER A 482 24.50 -42.62 17.96
CA SER A 482 25.70 -41.79 17.83
C SER A 482 26.68 -42.30 16.77
N SER A 483 26.51 -43.53 16.31
CA SER A 483 27.43 -44.18 15.35
C SER A 483 26.70 -44.83 14.17
N ALA A 484 25.43 -45.21 14.32
CA ALA A 484 24.68 -45.91 13.30
C ALA A 484 24.53 -45.09 12.02
N THR A 485 24.91 -45.70 10.91
CA THR A 485 24.70 -45.16 9.56
C THR A 485 23.41 -45.71 8.94
N VAL A 486 23.03 -45.16 7.80
CA VAL A 486 21.87 -45.67 7.02
C VAL A 486 22.12 -47.11 6.59
N LEU A 487 23.34 -47.42 6.21
CA LEU A 487 23.70 -48.80 5.77
C LEU A 487 23.50 -49.79 6.90
N ASP A 488 23.87 -49.41 8.14
CA ASP A 488 23.64 -50.26 9.31
C ASP A 488 22.15 -50.50 9.56
N MET A 489 21.33 -49.48 9.37
CA MET A 489 19.86 -49.57 9.48
C MET A 489 19.25 -50.47 8.39
N GLU A 490 19.76 -50.37 7.14
CA GLU A 490 19.32 -51.26 6.05
C GLU A 490 19.70 -52.71 6.32
N HIS A 491 20.92 -52.98 6.78
CA HIS A 491 21.35 -54.31 7.15
C HIS A 491 20.57 -54.89 8.34
N ARG A 492 20.25 -54.03 9.34
CA ARG A 492 19.44 -54.44 10.50
C ARG A 492 18.00 -54.79 10.11
N ASN A 493 17.46 -54.11 9.11
CA ASN A 493 16.13 -54.35 8.51
C ASN A 493 14.99 -54.50 9.54
N ALA A 494 15.07 -53.73 10.63
CA ALA A 494 14.16 -53.83 11.78
C ALA A 494 12.74 -53.38 11.45
N ARG A 495 11.76 -53.97 12.12
CA ARG A 495 10.36 -53.55 12.14
C ARG A 495 9.98 -53.12 13.55
N LEU A 496 9.28 -52.00 13.64
CA LEU A 496 8.90 -51.36 14.90
C LEU A 496 7.40 -51.26 15.01
N ARG A 497 6.91 -51.50 16.24
CA ARG A 497 5.54 -51.22 16.62
C ARG A 497 5.46 -49.90 17.40
N CYS A 498 4.54 -49.02 17.03
CA CYS A 498 4.22 -47.87 17.85
C CYS A 498 3.31 -48.26 19.02
N LEU A 499 3.73 -47.92 20.25
CA LEU A 499 2.98 -48.21 21.48
C LEU A 499 2.03 -47.08 21.89
N CYS A 500 2.07 -45.93 21.19
CA CYS A 500 1.25 -44.78 21.51
C CYS A 500 -0.03 -44.70 20.67
N CYS A 501 -0.21 -45.57 19.67
CA CYS A 501 -1.41 -45.61 18.84
C CYS A 501 -2.47 -46.47 19.50
N ASP A 502 -3.53 -45.85 19.99
CA ASP A 502 -4.65 -46.52 20.65
C ASP A 502 -5.47 -47.38 19.66
N GLY A 503 -5.69 -48.64 20.06
CA GLY A 503 -6.65 -49.55 19.40
C GLY A 503 -6.15 -50.29 18.17
N ARG A 504 -4.97 -49.96 17.60
CA ARG A 504 -4.39 -50.67 16.45
C ARG A 504 -2.93 -50.98 16.67
N THR A 505 -2.51 -52.17 16.29
CA THR A 505 -1.08 -52.57 16.35
C THR A 505 -0.42 -52.29 15.01
N LEU A 506 0.13 -51.10 14.86
CA LEU A 506 0.78 -50.65 13.63
C LEU A 506 2.26 -51.03 13.63
N ILE A 507 2.67 -51.82 12.63
CA ILE A 507 4.07 -52.24 12.40
C ILE A 507 4.59 -51.54 11.16
N MET A 508 5.84 -51.06 11.25
CA MET A 508 6.43 -50.30 10.18
C MET A 508 7.98 -50.42 10.20
N ASN A 509 8.61 -50.14 9.07
CA ASN A 509 10.04 -50.03 9.01
C ASN A 509 10.53 -48.72 9.70
N TRP A 510 11.83 -48.61 9.94
CA TRP A 510 12.41 -47.47 10.65
C TRP A 510 12.18 -46.12 9.93
N ARG A 511 12.12 -46.09 8.60
CA ARG A 511 11.86 -44.86 7.83
C ARG A 511 10.43 -44.39 8.04
N HIS A 512 9.49 -45.35 7.96
CA HIS A 512 8.09 -45.03 8.20
C HIS A 512 7.83 -44.65 9.66
N ALA A 513 8.55 -45.27 10.62
CA ALA A 513 8.47 -44.89 12.03
C ALA A 513 8.84 -43.41 12.25
N MET A 514 9.86 -42.89 11.55
CA MET A 514 10.23 -41.48 11.58
C MET A 514 9.13 -40.59 11.01
N TRP A 515 8.53 -40.98 9.88
CA TRP A 515 7.40 -40.25 9.28
C TRP A 515 6.17 -40.29 10.20
N HIS A 516 5.85 -41.45 10.74
CA HIS A 516 4.74 -41.66 11.68
C HIS A 516 4.90 -40.80 12.95
N ALA A 517 6.10 -40.79 13.54
CA ALA A 517 6.40 -39.94 14.70
C ALA A 517 6.09 -38.46 14.41
N ARG A 518 6.49 -37.96 13.24
CA ARG A 518 6.31 -36.56 12.87
C ARG A 518 4.86 -36.20 12.55
N PHE A 519 4.16 -37.03 11.78
CA PHE A 519 2.86 -36.64 11.21
C PHE A 519 1.66 -37.13 12.03
N TYR A 520 1.76 -38.27 12.69
CA TYR A 520 0.65 -38.79 13.51
C TYR A 520 0.70 -38.30 14.96
N HIS A 521 1.88 -38.22 15.57
CA HIS A 521 1.98 -37.85 16.98
C HIS A 521 2.12 -36.33 17.20
N CYS A 522 2.78 -35.62 16.32
CA CYS A 522 2.98 -34.18 16.47
C CYS A 522 1.71 -33.34 16.17
N ILE A 523 0.82 -33.87 15.33
CA ILE A 523 -0.45 -33.16 14.97
C ILE A 523 -1.56 -33.44 15.99
N SER A 524 -1.58 -34.64 16.55
CA SER A 524 -2.67 -35.07 17.46
C SER A 524 -2.53 -34.53 18.88
N ILE A 525 -1.31 -34.18 19.30
CA ILE A 525 -1.03 -33.62 20.62
C ILE A 525 -0.70 -32.15 20.42
N GLY A 526 -1.70 -31.28 20.47
CA GLY A 526 -1.48 -29.83 20.48
C GLY A 526 -0.45 -29.48 21.55
N LEU A 527 0.71 -29.02 21.16
CA LEU A 527 1.82 -28.31 21.85
C LEU A 527 1.99 -28.43 23.40
N ALA A 528 1.24 -29.28 24.08
CA ALA A 528 1.19 -29.33 25.53
C ALA A 528 1.59 -30.68 26.06
N SER A 529 2.81 -31.06 25.93
CA SER A 529 3.59 -32.02 26.70
C SER A 529 4.47 -32.91 25.80
N LEU A 530 5.63 -32.39 25.50
CA LEU A 530 6.79 -33.16 24.97
C LEU A 530 7.41 -34.08 26.03
N SER A 531 6.67 -34.51 27.05
CA SER A 531 7.26 -35.32 28.13
C SER A 531 7.25 -36.83 27.89
N GLU A 532 6.56 -37.30 26.84
CA GLU A 532 6.58 -38.73 26.50
C GLU A 532 6.88 -38.88 24.99
N SER A 533 8.18 -39.15 24.68
CA SER A 533 8.57 -39.59 23.34
C SER A 533 7.81 -40.86 22.96
N PRO A 534 7.42 -41.04 21.67
CA PRO A 534 6.72 -42.22 21.24
C PRO A 534 7.54 -43.46 21.62
N ARG A 535 6.88 -44.39 22.29
CA ARG A 535 7.50 -45.64 22.72
C ARG A 535 7.47 -46.62 21.57
N TRP A 536 8.61 -47.16 21.23
CA TRP A 536 8.79 -48.12 20.15
C TRP A 536 9.12 -49.49 20.68
N GLN A 537 8.53 -50.52 20.11
CA GLN A 537 8.83 -51.92 20.40
C GLN A 537 9.36 -52.58 19.14
N LEU A 538 10.54 -53.22 19.26
CA LEU A 538 11.10 -54.04 18.20
C LEU A 538 10.28 -55.30 18.02
N ILE A 539 9.93 -55.65 16.78
CA ILE A 539 9.27 -56.88 16.40
C ILE A 539 10.32 -57.99 16.24
N SER A 540 9.94 -59.22 16.66
CA SER A 540 10.82 -60.39 16.53
C SER A 540 11.21 -60.62 15.07
N ASP A 541 12.49 -60.98 14.85
CA ASP A 541 13.04 -61.21 13.53
C ASP A 541 12.35 -62.38 12.77
N GLU A 542 11.68 -63.27 13.47
CA GLU A 542 10.90 -64.41 12.90
C GLU A 542 9.74 -63.93 11.98
N TYR A 543 9.15 -62.76 12.25
CA TYR A 543 8.00 -62.23 11.49
C TYR A 543 8.45 -61.33 10.32
N ILE A 544 9.73 -60.96 10.22
CA ILE A 544 10.20 -59.96 9.22
C ILE A 544 9.90 -60.43 7.80
N GLY A 545 10.11 -61.75 7.50
CA GLY A 545 9.87 -62.29 6.15
C GLY A 545 8.41 -62.14 5.69
N GLU A 546 7.48 -62.42 6.58
CA GLU A 546 6.05 -62.31 6.30
C GLU A 546 5.64 -60.83 6.11
N ILE A 547 6.09 -59.95 6.98
CA ILE A 547 5.83 -58.52 6.91
C ILE A 547 6.39 -57.94 5.59
N GLN A 548 7.61 -58.30 5.20
CA GLN A 548 8.20 -57.86 3.95
C GLN A 548 7.44 -58.30 2.70
N ALA A 549 6.91 -59.54 2.71
CA ALA A 549 6.08 -60.03 1.60
C ALA A 549 4.82 -59.16 1.41
N ILE A 550 4.19 -58.72 2.51
CA ILE A 550 3.05 -57.84 2.49
C ILE A 550 3.46 -56.43 2.02
N GLU A 551 4.57 -55.88 2.55
CA GLU A 551 5.10 -54.57 2.14
C GLU A 551 5.37 -54.52 0.64
N GLN A 552 5.96 -55.56 0.06
CA GLN A 552 6.26 -55.65 -1.37
C GLN A 552 5.01 -55.68 -2.26
N SER A 553 3.89 -56.22 -1.73
CA SER A 553 2.64 -56.27 -2.46
C SER A 553 2.02 -54.88 -2.66
N ILE A 554 2.33 -53.92 -1.78
CA ILE A 554 1.73 -52.58 -1.74
C ILE A 554 2.54 -51.53 -2.52
N GLN A 555 3.83 -51.72 -2.70
CA GLN A 555 4.74 -50.74 -3.32
C GLN A 555 4.36 -50.27 -4.73
N LYS A 556 3.36 -50.87 -5.36
CA LYS A 556 2.98 -50.55 -6.76
C LYS A 556 1.94 -49.43 -6.93
N SER A 557 1.40 -48.85 -5.86
CA SER A 557 0.22 -47.97 -5.98
C SER A 557 0.43 -46.50 -5.66
N PHE A 558 1.61 -46.03 -5.26
CA PHE A 558 1.79 -44.64 -4.83
C PHE A 558 2.63 -43.80 -5.76
N SER A 559 2.08 -42.65 -6.18
CA SER A 559 2.78 -41.62 -6.92
C SER A 559 3.65 -40.81 -5.98
N PRO A 560 4.96 -40.65 -6.25
CA PRO A 560 5.85 -39.89 -5.39
C PRO A 560 5.56 -38.39 -5.46
N ASP A 561 5.57 -37.73 -4.29
CA ASP A 561 5.28 -36.30 -4.23
C ASP A 561 6.46 -35.42 -4.67
N TRP A 562 7.68 -35.79 -4.29
CA TRP A 562 8.87 -34.99 -4.57
C TRP A 562 9.87 -35.74 -5.45
N THR A 563 10.31 -35.05 -6.49
CA THR A 563 11.24 -35.57 -7.49
C THR A 563 12.35 -34.57 -7.77
N ARG A 564 13.48 -35.04 -8.24
CA ARG A 564 14.59 -34.23 -8.72
C ARG A 564 15.03 -34.72 -10.10
N CYS A 565 15.27 -33.77 -11.00
CA CYS A 565 15.84 -34.02 -12.31
C CYS A 565 17.29 -34.50 -12.16
N LEU A 566 17.67 -35.60 -12.82
CA LEU A 566 19.03 -36.12 -12.83
C LEU A 566 19.90 -35.54 -13.97
N LEU A 567 19.27 -34.91 -14.97
CA LEU A 567 19.98 -34.27 -16.08
C LEU A 567 20.45 -32.85 -15.73
N CYS A 568 19.87 -32.24 -14.70
CA CYS A 568 20.34 -30.97 -14.16
C CYS A 568 21.42 -31.15 -13.11
N ARG A 569 22.27 -30.14 -12.94
CA ARG A 569 23.17 -30.08 -11.80
C ARG A 569 22.40 -30.00 -10.49
N PRO A 570 22.78 -30.78 -9.47
CA PRO A 570 22.12 -30.71 -8.16
C PRO A 570 22.27 -29.32 -7.52
N ARG A 571 21.18 -28.76 -7.03
CA ARG A 571 21.17 -27.45 -6.37
C ARG A 571 20.17 -27.40 -5.21
N VAL A 572 20.34 -26.41 -4.34
CA VAL A 572 19.38 -26.15 -3.28
C VAL A 572 18.03 -25.75 -3.89
N GLY A 573 16.95 -26.40 -3.43
CA GLY A 573 15.60 -26.14 -3.89
C GLY A 573 15.29 -26.68 -5.30
N ASP A 574 15.95 -27.77 -5.72
CA ASP A 574 15.71 -28.41 -7.01
C ASP A 574 14.61 -29.49 -6.97
N ALA A 575 14.05 -29.77 -5.80
CA ALA A 575 12.92 -30.67 -5.65
C ALA A 575 11.65 -30.06 -6.26
N MET A 576 10.88 -30.88 -6.94
CA MET A 576 9.62 -30.48 -7.57
C MET A 576 8.60 -31.62 -7.51
N LEU A 577 7.33 -31.30 -7.62
CA LEU A 577 6.30 -32.32 -7.77
C LEU A 577 6.49 -33.10 -9.06
N TYR A 578 6.12 -34.37 -9.09
CA TYR A 578 6.28 -35.23 -10.27
C TYR A 578 5.70 -34.62 -11.56
N SER A 579 4.54 -34.02 -11.48
CA SER A 579 3.93 -33.34 -12.64
C SER A 579 4.76 -32.16 -13.16
N HIS A 580 5.49 -31.48 -12.28
CA HIS A 580 6.41 -30.40 -12.63
C HIS A 580 7.70 -30.96 -13.21
N ALA A 581 8.19 -32.09 -12.68
CA ALA A 581 9.38 -32.77 -13.20
C ALA A 581 9.17 -33.24 -14.65
N VAL A 582 8.03 -33.83 -14.95
CA VAL A 582 7.67 -34.22 -16.33
C VAL A 582 7.65 -32.99 -17.26
N ARG A 583 7.05 -31.90 -16.82
CA ARG A 583 7.03 -30.65 -17.62
C ARG A 583 8.44 -30.06 -17.78
N HIS A 584 9.24 -30.07 -16.73
CA HIS A 584 10.63 -29.61 -16.75
C HIS A 584 11.46 -30.42 -17.74
N LEU A 585 11.37 -31.76 -17.69
CA LEU A 585 12.10 -32.64 -18.57
C LEU A 585 11.71 -32.41 -20.04
N ALA A 586 10.42 -32.22 -20.34
CA ALA A 586 9.95 -31.91 -21.68
C ALA A 586 10.44 -30.53 -22.18
N GLN A 587 10.39 -29.50 -21.33
CA GLN A 587 10.71 -28.13 -21.73
C GLN A 587 12.21 -27.82 -21.80
N TRP A 588 13.00 -28.38 -20.90
CA TRP A 588 14.42 -28.03 -20.76
C TRP A 588 15.36 -29.08 -21.31
N HIS A 589 14.91 -30.34 -21.40
CA HIS A 589 15.72 -31.46 -21.90
C HIS A 589 15.14 -32.13 -23.15
N ASN A 590 14.04 -31.59 -23.69
CA ASN A 590 13.36 -32.10 -24.89
C ASN A 590 12.98 -33.58 -24.85
N LEU A 591 12.66 -34.09 -23.64
CA LEU A 591 12.28 -35.50 -23.44
C LEU A 591 10.76 -35.65 -23.57
N PRO A 592 10.26 -36.52 -24.47
CA PRO A 592 8.84 -36.86 -24.52
C PRO A 592 8.40 -37.57 -23.25
N LYS A 593 7.12 -37.42 -22.88
CA LYS A 593 6.59 -37.92 -21.62
C LYS A 593 6.70 -39.45 -21.46
N ASP A 594 6.58 -40.16 -22.57
CA ASP A 594 6.65 -41.62 -22.69
C ASP A 594 8.07 -42.20 -22.58
N GLU A 595 9.09 -41.35 -22.70
CA GLU A 595 10.50 -41.72 -22.56
C GLU A 595 11.08 -41.40 -21.19
N ILE A 596 10.27 -40.83 -20.26
CA ILE A 596 10.74 -40.42 -18.93
C ILE A 596 10.82 -41.63 -18.00
N GLU A 597 12.02 -41.95 -17.54
CA GLU A 597 12.29 -43.11 -16.67
C GLU A 597 12.86 -42.66 -15.31
N GLU A 598 12.40 -43.32 -14.23
CA GLU A 598 12.97 -43.16 -12.89
C GLU A 598 14.37 -43.76 -12.81
N GLY A 599 15.28 -43.11 -12.10
CA GLY A 599 16.68 -43.51 -11.98
C GLY A 599 17.55 -43.08 -13.16
N VAL A 600 16.97 -42.74 -14.32
CA VAL A 600 17.67 -42.23 -15.51
C VAL A 600 17.49 -40.72 -15.64
N HIS A 601 16.27 -40.28 -15.65
CA HIS A 601 15.89 -38.87 -15.92
C HIS A 601 15.49 -38.12 -14.65
N TYR A 602 14.93 -38.80 -13.67
CA TYR A 602 14.59 -38.25 -12.36
C TYR A 602 14.77 -39.26 -11.24
N LYS A 603 14.90 -38.78 -10.00
CA LYS A 603 14.84 -39.62 -8.80
C LYS A 603 13.82 -39.07 -7.81
N LEU A 604 13.27 -39.98 -7.03
CA LEU A 604 12.44 -39.67 -5.86
C LEU A 604 13.29 -39.14 -4.72
N ILE A 605 12.78 -38.17 -3.95
CA ILE A 605 13.47 -37.64 -2.77
C ILE A 605 12.51 -37.60 -1.58
N GLY A 606 13.12 -37.76 -0.39
CA GLY A 606 12.43 -37.79 0.89
C GLY A 606 12.27 -39.22 1.45
N ILE A 607 11.98 -39.28 2.73
CA ILE A 607 11.71 -40.53 3.44
C ILE A 607 10.19 -40.76 3.34
N ARG A 608 9.82 -41.62 2.40
CA ARG A 608 8.43 -42.04 2.25
C ARG A 608 8.42 -43.53 1.88
N ASP A 609 8.26 -44.37 2.89
CA ASP A 609 7.87 -45.77 2.71
C ASP A 609 6.44 -45.89 3.26
N VAL A 610 5.49 -46.01 2.37
CA VAL A 610 4.07 -45.98 2.70
C VAL A 610 3.55 -47.38 2.97
N CYS A 611 4.23 -48.13 3.85
CA CYS A 611 3.71 -49.44 4.20
C CYS A 611 3.57 -49.56 5.71
N VAL A 612 2.34 -49.53 6.18
CA VAL A 612 1.99 -49.87 7.54
C VAL A 612 1.22 -51.20 7.53
N VAL A 613 1.71 -52.16 8.27
CA VAL A 613 1.09 -53.48 8.42
C VAL A 613 0.40 -53.49 9.77
N GLU A 614 -0.87 -53.85 9.81
CA GLU A 614 -1.60 -54.07 11.06
C GLU A 614 -1.43 -55.48 11.55
N MET A 615 -0.95 -55.63 12.78
CA MET A 615 -0.85 -56.90 13.43
C MET A 615 -2.14 -57.21 14.24
N ILE A 616 -2.84 -58.26 13.88
CA ILE A 616 -4.04 -58.73 14.58
C ILE A 616 -3.67 -59.95 15.44
N GLN A 617 -3.74 -59.80 16.76
CA GLN A 617 -3.57 -60.92 17.68
C GLN A 617 -4.91 -61.65 17.88
N GLY A 618 -5.05 -62.85 17.25
CA GLY A 618 -6.13 -63.80 17.51
C GLY A 618 -5.73 -64.82 18.61
N ARG A 619 -6.69 -65.70 18.99
CA ARG A 619 -6.44 -66.76 19.98
C ARG A 619 -5.32 -67.72 19.49
N GLY A 620 -4.07 -67.38 19.77
CA GLY A 620 -2.90 -68.24 19.50
C GLY A 620 -2.26 -68.09 18.12
N GLN A 621 -2.73 -67.21 17.28
CA GLN A 621 -2.11 -66.90 15.99
C GLN A 621 -1.99 -65.39 15.80
N VAL A 622 -0.86 -64.95 15.17
CA VAL A 622 -0.62 -63.59 14.76
C VAL A 622 -0.91 -63.50 13.27
N GLU A 623 -1.80 -62.64 12.85
CA GLU A 623 -2.08 -62.33 11.45
C GLU A 623 -1.62 -60.90 11.13
N PHE A 624 -1.06 -60.72 9.95
CA PHE A 624 -0.67 -59.40 9.45
C PHE A 624 -1.58 -59.00 8.29
N LYS A 625 -2.10 -57.80 8.30
CA LYS A 625 -2.94 -57.25 7.23
C LYS A 625 -2.40 -55.91 6.76
N VAL A 626 -2.67 -55.62 5.50
CA VAL A 626 -2.46 -54.27 4.95
C VAL A 626 -3.44 -53.31 5.64
N LEU A 627 -2.93 -52.20 6.11
CA LEU A 627 -3.79 -51.06 6.53
C LEU A 627 -4.28 -50.37 5.27
N GLU A 628 -5.55 -50.61 4.91
CA GLU A 628 -6.22 -49.77 3.92
C GLU A 628 -6.58 -48.43 4.61
N GLU A 629 -6.05 -47.29 4.03
CA GLU A 629 -6.34 -45.94 4.52
C GLU A 629 -7.80 -45.54 4.36
#